data_0b51368d7b62b9ce7898844c08c5a55e
#
_entry.id   0b51368d7b62b9ce7898844c08c5a55e
#
_cell.length_a   1.000
_cell.length_b   1.000
_cell.length_c   1.000
_cell.angle_alpha   90.00
_cell.angle_beta   90.00
_cell.angle_gamma   90.00
#
_symmetry.space_group_name_H-M   'P 1'
#
loop_
_entity.id
_entity.type
_entity.pdbx_description
1 polymer ?
#
loop_
_entity_poly.entity_id
_entity_poly.type
_entity_poly.pdbx_seq_one_letter_code
_entity_poly.pdbx_strand_id
1 'polypeptide(L)'
;MMVAAVFKKDGSLDGSWGPLTQGAADAWDKLSAATAKTYGTFDPRTEENIASLVPKAQRAARQFLVAAKVFPYTVKILSGGRTYAEQTAIYAQGRSRPGKVVTNAPAGSSNHNFGIAFDVGIFDGKTYFTGATKAQTDAYLKLRKLTKPAVLELDWGGDWKSSKDYPHYELHTGMTTKQVRASLESGRAYV
;
A
#
# COMPACT_ATOMS: atom_id res chain seq x y z
N MET A 1 10.22 2.62 -6.92
CA MET A 1 10.27 1.32 -7.61
C MET A 1 10.99 0.33 -6.69
N MET A 2 10.25 -0.59 -6.05
CA MET A 2 10.85 -1.69 -5.29
C MET A 2 11.16 -2.80 -6.30
N VAL A 3 12.34 -2.77 -6.86
CA VAL A 3 12.85 -3.89 -7.66
C VAL A 3 13.17 -5.01 -6.68
N ALA A 4 12.80 -6.24 -7.01
CA ALA A 4 13.20 -7.41 -6.24
C ALA A 4 14.72 -7.36 -6.06
N ALA A 5 15.17 -7.14 -4.83
CA ALA A 5 16.58 -7.11 -4.53
C ALA A 5 17.14 -8.50 -4.74
N VAL A 6 18.17 -8.61 -5.57
CA VAL A 6 18.91 -9.86 -5.74
C VAL A 6 19.82 -10.01 -4.52
N PHE A 7 19.59 -11.07 -3.76
CA PHE A 7 20.42 -11.38 -2.59
C PHE A 7 21.63 -12.22 -3.04
N LYS A 8 22.81 -11.91 -2.50
CA LYS A 8 23.98 -12.79 -2.56
C LYS A 8 23.72 -14.10 -1.81
N LYS A 9 24.56 -15.13 -2.01
CA LYS A 9 24.46 -16.40 -1.30
C LYS A 9 24.48 -16.27 0.23
N ASP A 10 25.05 -15.20 0.76
CA ASP A 10 25.11 -14.88 2.20
C ASP A 10 23.87 -14.11 2.70
N GLY A 11 22.88 -13.87 1.84
CA GLY A 11 21.67 -13.14 2.17
C GLY A 11 21.79 -11.61 2.11
N SER A 12 22.95 -11.06 1.76
CA SER A 12 23.14 -9.63 1.56
C SER A 12 22.64 -9.18 0.17
N LEU A 13 22.26 -7.90 0.05
CA LEU A 13 21.98 -7.29 -1.25
C LEU A 13 23.28 -7.16 -2.04
N ASP A 14 23.29 -7.58 -3.32
CA ASP A 14 24.47 -7.48 -4.16
C ASP A 14 24.77 -6.03 -4.61
N GLY A 15 23.79 -5.14 -4.46
CA GLY A 15 23.90 -3.74 -4.85
C GLY A 15 24.06 -3.51 -6.36
N SER A 16 24.03 -4.57 -7.16
CA SER A 16 24.25 -4.51 -8.60
C SER A 16 22.95 -4.61 -9.38
N TRP A 17 22.82 -3.79 -10.41
CA TRP A 17 21.78 -3.93 -11.42
C TRP A 17 22.31 -4.86 -12.53
N GLY A 18 21.80 -6.08 -12.59
CA GLY A 18 22.23 -7.09 -13.56
C GLY A 18 21.03 -7.71 -14.30
N PRO A 19 21.29 -8.69 -15.19
CA PRO A 19 20.25 -9.33 -16.00
C PRO A 19 19.09 -9.92 -15.18
N LEU A 20 19.36 -10.50 -14.01
CA LEU A 20 18.32 -11.04 -13.12
C LEU A 20 17.46 -9.93 -12.52
N THR A 21 18.06 -8.82 -12.11
CA THR A 21 17.35 -7.64 -11.60
C THR A 21 16.51 -7.00 -12.71
N GLN A 22 17.07 -6.89 -13.94
CA GLN A 22 16.35 -6.38 -15.11
C GLN A 22 15.17 -7.30 -15.44
N GLY A 23 15.35 -8.61 -15.49
CA GLY A 23 14.26 -9.55 -15.77
C GLY A 23 13.14 -9.50 -14.73
N ALA A 24 13.45 -9.29 -13.44
CA ALA A 24 12.46 -9.08 -12.40
C ALA A 24 11.70 -7.76 -12.59
N ALA A 25 12.38 -6.68 -12.96
CA ALA A 25 11.75 -5.39 -13.26
C ALA A 25 10.81 -5.49 -14.47
N ASP A 26 11.25 -6.13 -15.56
CA ASP A 26 10.45 -6.32 -16.77
C ASP A 26 9.19 -7.16 -16.49
N ALA A 27 9.31 -8.21 -15.68
CA ALA A 27 8.18 -9.03 -15.24
C ALA A 27 7.19 -8.22 -14.39
N TRP A 28 7.69 -7.37 -13.50
CA TRP A 28 6.88 -6.46 -12.69
C TRP A 28 6.11 -5.47 -13.56
N ASP A 29 6.79 -4.81 -14.50
CA ASP A 29 6.19 -3.84 -15.39
C ASP A 29 5.14 -4.48 -16.31
N LYS A 30 5.40 -5.70 -16.81
CA LYS A 30 4.43 -6.49 -17.57
C LYS A 30 3.17 -6.82 -16.78
N LEU A 31 3.30 -7.24 -15.53
CA LEU A 31 2.16 -7.53 -14.64
C LEU A 31 1.39 -6.25 -14.28
N SER A 32 2.09 -5.14 -14.04
CA SER A 32 1.50 -3.82 -13.81
C SER A 32 0.68 -3.35 -15.00
N ALA A 33 1.24 -3.45 -16.22
CA ALA A 33 0.56 -3.08 -17.46
C ALA A 33 -0.68 -3.97 -17.71
N ALA A 34 -0.58 -5.27 -17.47
CA ALA A 34 -1.71 -6.20 -17.63
C ALA A 34 -2.86 -5.88 -16.66
N THR A 35 -2.56 -5.53 -15.40
CA THR A 35 -3.56 -5.11 -14.42
C THR A 35 -4.19 -3.78 -14.79
N ALA A 36 -3.41 -2.80 -15.26
CA ALA A 36 -3.91 -1.52 -15.75
C ALA A 36 -4.84 -1.70 -16.98
N LYS A 37 -4.47 -2.58 -17.91
CA LYS A 37 -5.31 -2.92 -19.07
C LYS A 37 -6.65 -3.53 -18.64
N THR A 38 -6.67 -4.37 -17.61
CA THR A 38 -7.87 -5.09 -17.15
C THR A 38 -8.82 -4.18 -16.36
N TYR A 39 -8.30 -3.35 -15.45
CA TYR A 39 -9.10 -2.57 -14.50
C TYR A 39 -9.15 -1.07 -14.82
N GLY A 40 -8.40 -0.63 -15.82
CA GLY A 40 -8.27 0.78 -16.19
C GLY A 40 -7.21 1.52 -15.38
N THR A 41 -7.02 2.78 -15.76
CA THR A 41 -6.12 3.73 -15.11
C THR A 41 -6.88 4.81 -14.36
N PHE A 42 -6.20 5.49 -13.44
CA PHE A 42 -6.74 6.50 -12.55
C PHE A 42 -5.92 7.81 -12.67
N ASP A 43 -6.10 8.73 -11.74
CA ASP A 43 -5.30 9.96 -11.74
C ASP A 43 -3.79 9.67 -11.52
N PRO A 44 -2.89 10.57 -12.00
CA PRO A 44 -1.44 10.31 -11.99
C PRO A 44 -0.88 9.95 -10.60
N ARG A 45 -1.33 10.61 -9.54
CA ARG A 45 -0.88 10.33 -8.18
C ARG A 45 -1.33 8.95 -7.69
N THR A 46 -2.57 8.58 -8.00
CA THR A 46 -3.10 7.23 -7.70
C THR A 46 -2.29 6.17 -8.45
N GLU A 47 -1.96 6.40 -9.73
CA GLU A 47 -1.15 5.47 -10.53
C GLU A 47 0.27 5.31 -9.98
N GLU A 48 0.92 6.40 -9.58
CA GLU A 48 2.24 6.37 -8.94
C GLU A 48 2.23 5.52 -7.66
N ASN A 49 1.22 5.73 -6.80
CA ASN A 49 1.07 4.94 -5.58
C ASN A 49 0.77 3.46 -5.87
N ILE A 50 -0.05 3.14 -6.87
CA ILE A 50 -0.30 1.76 -7.29
C ILE A 50 0.98 1.12 -7.82
N ALA A 51 1.76 1.82 -8.64
CA ALA A 51 3.01 1.31 -9.23
C ALA A 51 4.06 0.93 -8.16
N SER A 52 4.01 1.54 -6.98
CA SER A 52 4.88 1.22 -5.84
C SER A 52 4.52 -0.07 -5.09
N LEU A 53 3.37 -0.69 -5.42
CA LEU A 53 2.88 -1.90 -4.77
C LEU A 53 3.37 -3.17 -5.47
N VAL A 54 3.41 -4.30 -4.77
CA VAL A 54 3.63 -5.62 -5.42
C VAL A 54 2.46 -5.94 -6.37
N PRO A 55 2.68 -6.71 -7.45
CA PRO A 55 1.65 -6.93 -8.49
C PRO A 55 0.29 -7.41 -7.97
N LYS A 56 0.26 -8.26 -6.94
CA LYS A 56 -0.97 -8.71 -6.31
C LYS A 56 -1.72 -7.57 -5.62
N ALA A 57 -0.99 -6.69 -4.90
CA ALA A 57 -1.57 -5.51 -4.26
C ALA A 57 -2.00 -4.45 -5.28
N GLN A 58 -1.27 -4.28 -6.40
CA GLN A 58 -1.69 -3.43 -7.52
C GLN A 58 -3.05 -3.86 -8.07
N ARG A 59 -3.23 -5.18 -8.29
CA ARG A 59 -4.50 -5.73 -8.74
C ARG A 59 -5.61 -5.43 -7.75
N ALA A 60 -5.41 -5.73 -6.47
CA ALA A 60 -6.40 -5.49 -5.42
C ALA A 60 -6.77 -4.01 -5.30
N ALA A 61 -5.77 -3.11 -5.38
CA ALA A 61 -5.98 -1.67 -5.35
C ALA A 61 -6.83 -1.17 -6.54
N ARG A 62 -6.58 -1.69 -7.74
CA ARG A 62 -7.39 -1.36 -8.94
C ARG A 62 -8.80 -1.90 -8.84
N GLN A 63 -8.99 -3.14 -8.40
CA GLN A 63 -10.31 -3.74 -8.17
C GLN A 63 -11.10 -2.93 -7.13
N PHE A 64 -10.43 -2.52 -6.04
CA PHE A 64 -11.00 -1.64 -5.03
C PHE A 64 -11.51 -0.32 -5.64
N LEU A 65 -10.68 0.36 -6.44
CA LEU A 65 -11.07 1.62 -7.07
C LEU A 65 -12.19 1.45 -8.10
N VAL A 66 -12.21 0.34 -8.85
CA VAL A 66 -13.32 0.01 -9.75
C VAL A 66 -14.62 -0.16 -8.97
N ALA A 67 -14.61 -0.90 -7.86
CA ALA A 67 -15.77 -1.05 -7.00
C ALA A 67 -16.20 0.28 -6.36
N ALA A 68 -15.23 1.17 -6.06
CA ALA A 68 -15.50 2.48 -5.48
C ALA A 68 -16.10 3.51 -6.47
N LYS A 69 -16.15 3.23 -7.79
CA LYS A 69 -16.70 4.17 -8.78
C LYS A 69 -18.16 4.55 -8.54
N VAL A 70 -18.95 3.67 -7.93
CA VAL A 70 -20.36 3.94 -7.60
C VAL A 70 -20.55 4.61 -6.23
N PHE A 71 -19.44 4.89 -5.53
CA PHE A 71 -19.48 5.63 -4.27
C PHE A 71 -19.73 7.13 -4.53
N PRO A 72 -20.53 7.85 -3.70
CA PRO A 72 -20.94 9.23 -4.00
C PRO A 72 -19.80 10.26 -3.89
N TYR A 73 -18.64 9.86 -3.41
CA TYR A 73 -17.45 10.70 -3.24
C TYR A 73 -16.30 10.19 -4.08
N THR A 74 -15.36 11.08 -4.42
CA THR A 74 -14.13 10.68 -5.11
C THR A 74 -13.22 9.90 -4.17
N VAL A 75 -12.75 8.74 -4.62
CA VAL A 75 -11.82 7.90 -3.87
C VAL A 75 -10.49 7.84 -4.63
N LYS A 76 -9.37 8.07 -3.92
CA LYS A 76 -8.01 8.04 -4.47
C LYS A 76 -7.09 7.22 -3.58
N ILE A 77 -6.02 6.66 -4.15
CA ILE A 77 -4.92 6.10 -3.35
C ILE A 77 -3.92 7.21 -3.07
N LEU A 78 -3.72 7.49 -1.79
CA LEU A 78 -2.89 8.59 -1.30
C LEU A 78 -1.46 8.16 -0.95
N SER A 79 -1.28 6.89 -0.61
CA SER A 79 0.00 6.27 -0.22
C SER A 79 0.00 4.82 -0.69
N GLY A 80 1.13 4.34 -1.18
CA GLY A 80 1.38 2.96 -1.59
C GLY A 80 2.59 2.37 -0.86
N GLY A 81 3.46 1.70 -1.61
CA GLY A 81 4.73 1.20 -1.10
C GLY A 81 5.62 2.34 -0.62
N ARG A 82 6.41 2.07 0.41
CA ARG A 82 7.28 3.06 1.06
C ARG A 82 8.63 2.45 1.37
N THR A 83 9.70 3.12 0.98
CA THR A 83 11.06 2.71 1.33
C THR A 83 11.32 2.84 2.83
N TYR A 84 12.34 2.17 3.35
CA TYR A 84 12.76 2.32 4.75
C TYR A 84 13.22 3.76 5.06
N ALA A 85 13.83 4.44 4.09
CA ALA A 85 14.25 5.83 4.24
C ALA A 85 13.05 6.77 4.39
N GLU A 86 12.03 6.63 3.55
CA GLU A 86 10.77 7.39 3.64
C GLU A 86 10.05 7.10 4.96
N GLN A 87 9.99 5.82 5.38
CA GLN A 87 9.38 5.43 6.65
C GLN A 87 10.12 6.08 7.82
N THR A 88 11.46 6.10 7.80
CA THR A 88 12.27 6.79 8.82
C THR A 88 11.98 8.28 8.85
N ALA A 89 11.84 8.92 7.68
CA ALA A 89 11.55 10.34 7.59
C ALA A 89 10.20 10.71 8.20
N ILE A 90 9.13 9.95 7.88
CA ILE A 90 7.79 10.21 8.46
C ILE A 90 7.69 9.79 9.93
N TYR A 91 8.44 8.77 10.37
CA TYR A 91 8.51 8.39 11.79
C TYR A 91 9.20 9.46 12.65
N ALA A 92 10.19 10.17 12.08
CA ALA A 92 10.86 11.28 12.75
C ALA A 92 9.95 12.50 12.95
N GLN A 93 8.90 12.66 12.11
CA GLN A 93 7.98 13.79 12.17
C GLN A 93 7.17 13.78 13.48
N GLY A 94 7.15 14.90 14.18
CA GLY A 94 6.53 15.04 15.51
C GLY A 94 7.33 14.40 16.65
N ARG A 95 8.58 13.92 16.37
CA ARG A 95 9.53 13.38 17.36
C ARG A 95 10.86 14.14 17.28
N SER A 96 11.73 13.77 16.37
CA SER A 96 13.02 14.45 16.13
C SER A 96 12.95 15.51 15.02
N ARG A 97 11.84 15.61 14.31
CA ARG A 97 11.54 16.64 13.30
C ARG A 97 10.24 17.35 13.63
N PRO A 98 10.07 18.64 13.28
CA PRO A 98 8.82 19.38 13.46
C PRO A 98 7.64 18.69 12.77
N GLY A 99 6.41 18.94 13.28
CA GLY A 99 5.15 18.48 12.71
C GLY A 99 4.37 17.61 13.68
N LYS A 100 3.26 17.03 13.19
CA LYS A 100 2.47 16.07 13.96
C LYS A 100 3.00 14.65 13.73
N VAL A 101 2.85 13.77 14.72
CA VAL A 101 3.12 12.33 14.56
C VAL A 101 2.20 11.78 13.47
N VAL A 102 2.80 11.20 12.43
CA VAL A 102 2.11 10.63 11.25
C VAL A 102 1.98 9.12 11.38
N THR A 103 2.99 8.47 11.96
CA THR A 103 3.02 7.02 12.13
C THR A 103 3.71 6.61 13.42
N ASN A 104 3.28 5.48 13.99
CA ASN A 104 3.95 4.85 15.13
C ASN A 104 4.87 3.70 14.71
N ALA A 105 4.91 3.34 13.42
CA ALA A 105 5.73 2.27 12.90
C ALA A 105 7.10 2.80 12.46
N PRO A 106 8.22 2.37 13.06
CA PRO A 106 9.55 2.65 12.54
C PRO A 106 9.79 1.89 11.22
N ALA A 107 10.90 2.19 10.51
CA ALA A 107 11.28 1.48 9.30
C ALA A 107 11.32 -0.04 9.50
N GLY A 108 10.78 -0.78 8.54
CA GLY A 108 10.65 -2.24 8.59
C GLY A 108 9.54 -2.78 9.51
N SER A 109 8.67 -1.90 10.03
CA SER A 109 7.54 -2.26 10.90
C SER A 109 6.18 -1.83 10.35
N SER A 110 6.11 -1.53 9.07
CA SER A 110 4.88 -1.16 8.36
C SER A 110 4.75 -2.01 7.09
N ASN A 111 3.56 -2.50 6.78
CA ASN A 111 3.27 -3.27 5.57
C ASN A 111 3.40 -2.43 4.28
N HIS A 112 3.40 -1.10 4.38
CA HIS A 112 3.82 -0.22 3.28
C HIS A 112 5.28 -0.47 2.86
N ASN A 113 6.17 -0.83 3.80
CA ASN A 113 7.57 -1.12 3.48
C ASN A 113 7.77 -2.37 2.60
N PHE A 114 6.74 -3.20 2.52
CA PHE A 114 6.75 -4.45 1.76
C PHE A 114 5.88 -4.38 0.50
N GLY A 115 5.35 -3.20 0.17
CA GLY A 115 4.52 -2.96 -1.01
C GLY A 115 3.18 -3.69 -0.98
N ILE A 116 2.68 -4.11 0.19
CA ILE A 116 1.44 -4.85 0.35
C ILE A 116 0.32 -4.02 1.00
N ALA A 117 0.57 -2.76 1.35
CA ALA A 117 -0.40 -1.86 1.96
C ALA A 117 -0.53 -0.56 1.16
N PHE A 118 -1.73 0.01 1.18
CA PHE A 118 -2.04 1.31 0.60
C PHE A 118 -3.09 2.06 1.44
N ASP A 119 -3.01 3.39 1.40
CA ASP A 119 -3.99 4.25 2.05
C ASP A 119 -4.89 4.93 1.04
N VAL A 120 -6.19 4.97 1.31
CA VAL A 120 -7.19 5.63 0.48
C VAL A 120 -7.63 6.95 1.09
N GLY A 121 -7.95 7.91 0.24
CA GLY A 121 -8.61 9.16 0.63
C GLY A 121 -9.97 9.28 0.00
N ILE A 122 -10.94 9.76 0.79
CA ILE A 122 -12.27 10.13 0.33
C ILE A 122 -12.31 11.65 0.21
N PHE A 123 -12.87 12.16 -0.91
CA PHE A 123 -12.97 13.57 -1.20
C PHE A 123 -14.39 13.96 -1.61
N ASP A 124 -14.92 15.01 -0.98
CA ASP A 124 -16.09 15.74 -1.46
C ASP A 124 -15.60 16.99 -2.19
N GLY A 125 -15.62 16.95 -3.51
CA GLY A 125 -14.93 17.94 -4.34
C GLY A 125 -13.43 18.01 -4.00
N LYS A 126 -13.00 19.13 -3.41
CA LYS A 126 -11.62 19.35 -2.96
C LYS A 126 -11.39 19.03 -1.48
N THR A 127 -12.45 18.74 -0.72
CA THR A 127 -12.39 18.52 0.72
C THR A 127 -12.00 17.08 1.02
N TYR A 128 -10.84 16.88 1.62
CA TYR A 128 -10.38 15.58 2.09
C TYR A 128 -11.08 15.18 3.41
N PHE A 129 -11.55 13.94 3.51
CA PHE A 129 -12.15 13.39 4.72
C PHE A 129 -11.05 12.83 5.63
N THR A 130 -10.72 13.60 6.67
CA THR A 130 -9.69 13.21 7.65
C THR A 130 -10.16 12.19 8.68
N GLY A 131 -11.46 11.86 8.71
CA GLY A 131 -12.05 11.07 9.78
C GLY A 131 -12.35 11.86 11.06
N ALA A 132 -12.20 13.18 11.04
CA ALA A 132 -12.37 14.03 12.23
C ALA A 132 -13.83 14.12 12.71
N THR A 133 -14.80 13.84 11.85
CA THR A 133 -16.22 13.87 12.19
C THR A 133 -16.86 12.49 12.03
N LYS A 134 -17.97 12.26 12.76
CA LYS A 134 -18.75 11.02 12.60
C LYS A 134 -19.18 10.79 11.15
N ALA A 135 -19.61 11.82 10.44
CA ALA A 135 -20.03 11.73 9.04
C ALA A 135 -18.88 11.25 8.13
N GLN A 136 -17.66 11.74 8.34
CA GLN A 136 -16.47 11.31 7.59
C GLN A 136 -16.10 9.86 7.93
N THR A 137 -16.15 9.48 9.19
CA THR A 137 -15.93 8.09 9.62
C THR A 137 -16.97 7.15 9.03
N ASP A 138 -18.25 7.54 9.05
CA ASP A 138 -19.35 6.78 8.44
C ASP A 138 -19.15 6.62 6.91
N ALA A 139 -18.53 7.59 6.24
CA ALA A 139 -18.18 7.47 4.82
C ALA A 139 -17.15 6.37 4.58
N TYR A 140 -16.09 6.25 5.41
CA TYR A 140 -15.13 5.15 5.32
C TYR A 140 -15.78 3.79 5.60
N LEU A 141 -16.68 3.69 6.59
CA LEU A 141 -17.44 2.47 6.86
C LEU A 141 -18.31 2.05 5.67
N LYS A 142 -18.98 3.01 5.04
CA LYS A 142 -19.80 2.77 3.83
C LYS A 142 -18.94 2.33 2.65
N LEU A 143 -17.79 2.99 2.44
CA LEU A 143 -16.83 2.62 1.41
C LEU A 143 -16.32 1.18 1.61
N ARG A 144 -15.92 0.82 2.83
CA ARG A 144 -15.51 -0.57 3.17
C ARG A 144 -16.61 -1.57 2.86
N LYS A 145 -17.84 -1.30 3.28
CA LYS A 145 -18.99 -2.19 3.00
C LYS A 145 -19.21 -2.38 1.50
N LEU A 146 -19.07 -1.33 0.72
CA LEU A 146 -19.23 -1.34 -0.73
C LEU A 146 -18.12 -2.15 -1.42
N THR A 147 -16.86 -1.96 -1.03
CA THR A 147 -15.70 -2.53 -1.74
C THR A 147 -15.34 -3.94 -1.29
N LYS A 148 -15.67 -4.32 -0.04
CA LYS A 148 -15.31 -5.63 0.53
C LYS A 148 -15.66 -6.83 -0.36
N PRO A 149 -16.85 -6.93 -1.00
CA PRO A 149 -17.18 -8.06 -1.85
C PRO A 149 -16.29 -8.22 -3.08
N ALA A 150 -15.71 -7.12 -3.57
CA ALA A 150 -14.84 -7.12 -4.75
C ALA A 150 -13.37 -7.41 -4.43
N VAL A 151 -12.95 -7.27 -3.17
CA VAL A 151 -11.55 -7.40 -2.74
C VAL A 151 -11.45 -8.13 -1.41
N LEU A 152 -11.86 -9.40 -1.39
CA LEU A 152 -11.85 -10.26 -0.19
C LEU A 152 -10.44 -10.50 0.37
N GLU A 153 -9.42 -10.30 -0.45
CA GLU A 153 -8.00 -10.46 -0.11
C GLU A 153 -7.42 -9.27 0.66
N LEU A 154 -8.23 -8.22 0.95
CA LEU A 154 -7.77 -7.05 1.70
C LEU A 154 -8.29 -7.04 3.13
N ASP A 155 -7.37 -6.94 4.07
CA ASP A 155 -7.64 -6.51 5.43
C ASP A 155 -7.79 -4.99 5.48
N TRP A 156 -8.53 -4.49 6.45
CA TRP A 156 -8.82 -3.08 6.62
C TRP A 156 -8.45 -2.59 8.02
N GLY A 157 -7.70 -1.50 8.09
CA GLY A 157 -7.28 -0.92 9.38
C GLY A 157 -8.43 -0.45 10.28
N GLY A 158 -9.62 -0.20 9.70
CA GLY A 158 -10.83 0.09 10.47
C GLY A 158 -11.38 -1.11 11.26
N ASP A 159 -10.96 -2.33 10.94
CA ASP A 159 -11.32 -3.56 11.68
C ASP A 159 -10.37 -3.82 12.87
N TRP A 160 -9.26 -3.08 12.99
CA TRP A 160 -8.31 -3.26 14.11
C TRP A 160 -8.96 -2.98 15.46
N LYS A 161 -8.60 -3.76 16.48
CA LYS A 161 -9.14 -3.64 17.84
C LYS A 161 -8.69 -2.35 18.52
N SER A 162 -7.47 -1.91 18.24
CA SER A 162 -6.88 -0.66 18.75
C SER A 162 -6.35 0.17 17.60
N SER A 163 -6.31 1.50 17.78
CA SER A 163 -5.72 2.42 16.80
C SER A 163 -6.28 2.23 15.39
N LYS A 164 -7.62 2.27 15.26
CA LYS A 164 -8.30 2.15 13.98
C LYS A 164 -7.74 3.13 12.96
N ASP A 165 -7.39 2.60 11.77
CA ASP A 165 -6.90 3.37 10.65
C ASP A 165 -7.84 3.18 9.45
N TYR A 166 -8.80 4.07 9.30
CA TYR A 166 -9.85 3.96 8.29
C TYR A 166 -9.35 4.11 6.84
N PRO A 167 -8.33 4.92 6.54
CA PRO A 167 -7.67 4.95 5.23
C PRO A 167 -6.97 3.64 4.84
N HIS A 168 -6.46 2.87 5.80
CA HIS A 168 -5.51 1.79 5.58
C HIS A 168 -6.13 0.48 5.08
N TYR A 169 -5.55 -0.06 3.99
CA TYR A 169 -5.84 -1.39 3.44
C TYR A 169 -4.54 -2.15 3.19
N GLU A 170 -4.53 -3.46 3.42
CA GLU A 170 -3.37 -4.30 3.17
C GLU A 170 -3.77 -5.71 2.70
N LEU A 171 -2.90 -6.39 1.95
CA LEU A 171 -3.13 -7.78 1.57
C LEU A 171 -3.18 -8.68 2.81
N HIS A 172 -4.21 -9.52 2.86
CA HIS A 172 -4.30 -10.60 3.85
C HIS A 172 -3.22 -11.65 3.54
N THR A 173 -2.16 -11.68 4.33
CA THR A 173 -1.04 -12.63 4.15
C THR A 173 -1.09 -13.79 5.13
N GLY A 174 -1.91 -13.71 6.17
CA GLY A 174 -1.87 -14.63 7.30
C GLY A 174 -0.61 -14.51 8.17
N MET A 175 0.25 -13.52 7.88
CA MET A 175 1.52 -13.29 8.57
C MET A 175 1.48 -11.98 9.34
N THR A 176 2.22 -11.92 10.44
CA THR A 176 2.55 -10.66 11.10
C THR A 176 3.52 -9.85 10.25
N THR A 177 3.54 -8.52 10.39
CA THR A 177 4.50 -7.63 9.71
C THR A 177 5.96 -8.07 9.92
N LYS A 178 6.31 -8.60 11.10
CA LYS A 178 7.64 -9.16 11.39
C LYS A 178 7.94 -10.40 10.54
N GLN A 179 6.96 -11.28 10.32
CA GLN A 179 7.11 -12.47 9.48
C GLN A 179 7.20 -12.11 7.99
N VAL A 180 6.38 -11.15 7.53
CA VAL A 180 6.47 -10.59 6.17
C VAL A 180 7.87 -10.03 5.93
N ARG A 181 8.39 -9.22 6.86
CA ARG A 181 9.76 -8.69 6.81
C ARG A 181 10.79 -9.80 6.70
N ALA A 182 10.74 -10.80 7.57
CA ALA A 182 11.68 -11.92 7.58
C ALA A 182 11.63 -12.74 6.29
N SER A 183 10.45 -12.91 5.70
CA SER A 183 10.29 -13.57 4.39
C SER A 183 10.93 -12.75 3.27
N LEU A 184 10.66 -11.44 3.20
CA LEU A 184 11.27 -10.55 2.22
C LEU A 184 12.81 -10.57 2.35
N GLU A 185 13.34 -10.36 3.56
CA GLU A 185 14.78 -10.30 3.83
C GLU A 185 15.51 -11.63 3.54
N SER A 186 14.78 -12.75 3.59
CA SER A 186 15.32 -14.08 3.24
C SER A 186 15.02 -14.51 1.78
N GLY A 187 14.43 -13.62 0.96
CA GLY A 187 14.08 -13.90 -0.42
C GLY A 187 12.92 -14.91 -0.60
N ARG A 188 12.14 -15.15 0.46
CA ARG A 188 10.95 -16.02 0.39
C ARG A 188 9.70 -15.25 0.00
N ALA A 189 8.76 -15.92 -0.65
CA ALA A 189 7.44 -15.35 -0.94
C ALA A 189 6.69 -15.01 0.36
N TYR A 190 5.92 -13.92 0.33
CA TYR A 190 5.06 -13.46 1.43
C TYR A 190 3.66 -13.03 0.94
N VAL A 191 3.38 -13.16 -0.37
CA VAL A 191 2.10 -12.86 -1.03
C VAL A 191 1.79 -13.86 -2.13
#